data_fa13ceff165c9ec1c82513a87455e6a6
#
_entry.id   fa13ceff165c9ec1c82513a87455e6a6
#
_cell.length_a   1.000
_cell.length_b   1.000
_cell.length_c   1.000
_cell.angle_alpha   90.00
_cell.angle_beta   90.00
_cell.angle_gamma   90.00
#
_symmetry.space_group_name_H-M   'P 1'
#
loop_
_entity.id
_entity.type
_entity.pdbx_description
1 polymer ?
#
loop_
_entity_poly.entity_id
_entity_poly.type
_entity_poly.pdbx_seq_one_letter_code
_entity_poly.pdbx_strand_id
1 'polypeptide(L)'
;MKLQKFFRAAAAAAFTLALGSVAFAQTDTRRVTYHTASVDGLKIFYREAGPKDAPNLVLLHGFPSSSHMFRELMPRLSDKYHVLAPDYPGFGYSDSPTPEQYAYTFDHLADTIDHFLDQQGVKKYSIYVQDYGSPVGFRLATRHPERIQAIITQNGNAYDEGLSPFWAEYLYAYWNDPNSTNEAKVHQLLTLDSTKLQYLQGFRAPENVSPDSYNFDQAGLERPGNDRIQLALFYDYRKNPPLYASWHQYLCEKKPPVLAVWGKNDPIFLPAGAEAFLRDDPRAELHLLNTGHFALEEDGAEIALLIREFLGKNIR
;
A
#
# COMPACT_ATOMS: atom_id res chain seq x y z
N MET A 1 -99.42 -15.20 5.67
CA MET A 1 -98.78 -15.00 7.02
C MET A 1 -97.38 -15.63 6.91
N LYS A 2 -96.33 -14.90 7.26
CA LYS A 2 -94.88 -15.18 7.31
C LYS A 2 -94.10 -14.76 6.11
N LEU A 3 -93.42 -13.60 6.31
CA LEU A 3 -92.37 -13.00 5.52
C LEU A 3 -91.13 -13.89 5.57
N GLN A 4 -90.52 -14.10 4.38
CA GLN A 4 -89.11 -14.50 4.26
C GLN A 4 -88.31 -13.37 3.76
N LYS A 5 -87.37 -12.89 4.58
CA LYS A 5 -86.37 -11.87 4.23
C LYS A 5 -85.18 -12.56 3.55
N PHE A 6 -84.90 -12.13 2.36
CA PHE A 6 -83.69 -12.47 1.64
C PHE A 6 -82.53 -11.53 2.08
N PHE A 7 -81.53 -12.12 2.71
CA PHE A 7 -80.24 -11.42 2.86
C PHE A 7 -79.31 -11.69 1.67
N ARG A 8 -79.00 -10.67 0.93
CA ARG A 8 -77.91 -10.69 -0.02
C ARG A 8 -76.61 -10.37 0.71
N ALA A 9 -75.69 -11.34 0.79
CA ALA A 9 -74.35 -11.15 1.20
C ALA A 9 -73.51 -10.66 -0.01
N ALA A 10 -73.00 -9.42 0.07
CA ALA A 10 -71.99 -8.92 -0.88
C ALA A 10 -70.61 -9.36 -0.38
N ALA A 11 -69.95 -10.22 -1.13
CA ALA A 11 -68.53 -10.58 -0.89
C ALA A 11 -67.64 -9.50 -1.51
N ALA A 12 -67.02 -8.69 -0.64
CA ALA A 12 -65.96 -7.76 -1.04
C ALA A 12 -64.62 -8.55 -1.06
N ALA A 13 -64.08 -8.79 -2.27
CA ALA A 13 -62.75 -9.34 -2.44
C ALA A 13 -61.71 -8.22 -2.25
N ALA A 14 -61.04 -8.24 -1.11
CA ALA A 14 -59.88 -7.38 -0.88
C ALA A 14 -58.64 -7.95 -1.59
N PHE A 15 -58.25 -7.32 -2.67
CA PHE A 15 -56.98 -7.58 -3.36
C PHE A 15 -55.87 -6.89 -2.58
N THR A 16 -55.15 -7.62 -1.77
CA THR A 16 -53.93 -7.16 -1.08
C THR A 16 -52.78 -7.23 -2.10
N LEU A 17 -52.41 -6.11 -2.67
CA LEU A 17 -51.11 -6.00 -3.40
C LEU A 17 -49.99 -6.10 -2.39
N ALA A 18 -49.35 -7.26 -2.33
CA ALA A 18 -48.05 -7.40 -1.67
C ALA A 18 -46.98 -6.72 -2.53
N LEU A 19 -46.67 -5.47 -2.25
CA LEU A 19 -45.45 -4.80 -2.73
C LEU A 19 -44.26 -5.53 -2.06
N GLY A 20 -43.71 -6.50 -2.76
CA GLY A 20 -42.43 -7.10 -2.41
C GLY A 20 -41.35 -6.03 -2.48
N SER A 21 -40.95 -5.49 -1.33
CA SER A 21 -39.74 -4.68 -1.22
C SER A 21 -38.55 -5.55 -1.62
N VAL A 22 -38.07 -5.40 -2.84
CA VAL A 22 -36.75 -5.92 -3.22
C VAL A 22 -35.73 -5.08 -2.43
N ALA A 23 -35.36 -5.56 -1.27
CA ALA A 23 -34.22 -5.02 -0.55
C ALA A 23 -32.99 -5.35 -1.40
N PHE A 24 -32.52 -4.37 -2.20
CA PHE A 24 -31.17 -4.42 -2.71
C PHE A 24 -30.25 -4.46 -1.48
N ALA A 25 -29.62 -5.62 -1.26
CA ALA A 25 -28.56 -5.72 -0.29
C ALA A 25 -27.51 -4.67 -0.67
N GLN A 26 -27.46 -3.58 0.09
CA GLN A 26 -26.44 -2.57 -0.05
C GLN A 26 -25.13 -3.28 0.23
N THR A 27 -24.34 -3.54 -0.83
CA THR A 27 -23.03 -4.14 -0.67
C THR A 27 -22.23 -3.23 0.25
N ASP A 28 -21.79 -3.78 1.39
CA ASP A 28 -20.94 -3.05 2.32
C ASP A 28 -19.60 -2.75 1.59
N THR A 29 -19.50 -1.56 1.02
CA THR A 29 -18.33 -1.11 0.26
C THR A 29 -17.07 -1.06 1.11
N ARG A 30 -17.20 -1.09 2.43
CA ARG A 30 -16.07 -1.12 3.38
C ARG A 30 -15.49 -2.51 3.60
N ARG A 31 -16.15 -3.54 3.09
CA ARG A 31 -15.67 -4.92 3.22
C ARG A 31 -14.43 -5.13 2.35
N VAL A 32 -13.33 -5.51 2.99
CA VAL A 32 -12.11 -5.97 2.31
C VAL A 32 -12.29 -7.42 1.89
N THR A 33 -11.97 -7.74 0.66
CA THR A 33 -11.94 -9.08 0.08
C THR A 33 -10.50 -9.50 -0.24
N TYR A 34 -10.25 -10.79 -0.32
CA TYR A 34 -8.93 -11.39 -0.44
C TYR A 34 -8.89 -12.29 -1.67
N HIS A 35 -7.92 -12.05 -2.53
CA HIS A 35 -7.86 -12.68 -3.83
C HIS A 35 -6.43 -13.12 -4.17
N THR A 36 -6.32 -13.94 -5.20
CA THR A 36 -5.04 -14.34 -5.80
C THR A 36 -5.17 -14.22 -7.32
N ALA A 37 -4.23 -13.54 -7.95
CA ALA A 37 -4.08 -13.45 -9.41
C ALA A 37 -2.87 -14.28 -9.85
N SER A 38 -2.92 -14.89 -11.03
CA SER A 38 -1.76 -15.54 -11.64
C SER A 38 -1.06 -14.53 -12.54
N VAL A 39 0.10 -14.01 -12.13
CA VAL A 39 0.88 -13.01 -12.85
C VAL A 39 2.24 -13.61 -13.18
N ASP A 40 2.60 -13.70 -14.45
CA ASP A 40 3.86 -14.25 -14.93
C ASP A 40 4.21 -15.64 -14.37
N GLY A 41 3.16 -16.44 -14.13
CA GLY A 41 3.29 -17.78 -13.53
C GLY A 41 3.35 -17.82 -12.01
N LEU A 42 3.35 -16.67 -11.33
CA LEU A 42 3.31 -16.57 -9.87
C LEU A 42 1.89 -16.30 -9.38
N LYS A 43 1.57 -16.77 -8.18
CA LYS A 43 0.36 -16.40 -7.45
C LYS A 43 0.63 -15.12 -6.67
N ILE A 44 0.01 -14.03 -7.09
CA ILE A 44 0.07 -12.74 -6.42
C ILE A 44 -1.20 -12.57 -5.60
N PHE A 45 -1.04 -12.57 -4.29
CA PHE A 45 -2.12 -12.26 -3.36
C PHE A 45 -2.39 -10.76 -3.36
N TYR A 46 -3.65 -10.37 -3.23
CA TYR A 46 -4.02 -8.98 -3.04
C TYR A 46 -5.30 -8.81 -2.21
N ARG A 47 -5.40 -7.66 -1.58
CA ARG A 47 -6.61 -7.19 -0.91
C ARG A 47 -7.32 -6.23 -1.85
N GLU A 48 -8.65 -6.32 -1.90
CA GLU A 48 -9.49 -5.46 -2.72
C GLU A 48 -10.65 -4.94 -1.88
N ALA A 49 -11.00 -3.66 -2.06
CA ALA A 49 -12.17 -3.06 -1.42
C ALA A 49 -12.72 -1.90 -2.26
N GLY A 50 -14.01 -1.63 -2.11
CA GLY A 50 -14.70 -0.53 -2.79
C GLY A 50 -15.30 -0.90 -4.14
N PRO A 51 -16.07 0.03 -4.74
CA PRO A 51 -16.73 -0.18 -6.04
C PRO A 51 -15.69 -0.21 -7.17
N LYS A 52 -15.82 -1.18 -8.07
CA LYS A 52 -14.88 -1.35 -9.20
C LYS A 52 -14.91 -0.23 -10.23
N ASP A 53 -15.97 0.56 -10.26
CA ASP A 53 -16.16 1.73 -11.12
C ASP A 53 -15.71 3.04 -10.48
N ALA A 54 -15.29 3.02 -9.21
CA ALA A 54 -14.70 4.15 -8.53
C ALA A 54 -13.23 4.39 -8.98
N PRO A 55 -12.68 5.61 -8.74
CA PRO A 55 -11.26 5.88 -9.01
C PRO A 55 -10.34 4.89 -8.30
N ASN A 56 -9.36 4.35 -9.04
CA ASN A 56 -8.45 3.34 -8.51
C ASN A 56 -7.39 3.97 -7.60
N LEU A 57 -7.14 3.32 -6.46
CA LEU A 57 -6.04 3.60 -5.54
C LEU A 57 -5.25 2.32 -5.28
N VAL A 58 -4.00 2.30 -5.71
CA VAL A 58 -3.08 1.17 -5.55
C VAL A 58 -2.18 1.43 -4.36
N LEU A 59 -2.16 0.52 -3.39
CA LEU A 59 -1.37 0.62 -2.16
C LEU A 59 -0.16 -0.30 -2.25
N LEU A 60 1.03 0.28 -2.28
CA LEU A 60 2.31 -0.42 -2.43
C LEU A 60 3.06 -0.41 -1.09
N HIS A 61 3.17 -1.60 -0.50
CA HIS A 61 3.79 -1.80 0.80
C HIS A 61 5.32 -1.78 0.75
N GLY A 62 5.94 -1.73 1.92
CA GLY A 62 7.37 -1.79 2.10
C GLY A 62 7.86 -3.00 2.89
N PHE A 63 9.14 -2.99 3.23
CA PHE A 63 9.80 -3.97 4.08
C PHE A 63 9.54 -3.66 5.58
N PRO A 64 9.32 -4.65 6.43
CA PRO A 64 9.22 -6.09 6.12
C PRO A 64 7.77 -6.55 5.87
N SER A 65 6.85 -5.63 5.63
CA SER A 65 5.41 -5.83 5.66
C SER A 65 4.85 -6.42 4.34
N SER A 66 3.56 -6.28 4.19
CA SER A 66 2.76 -6.74 3.05
C SER A 66 1.50 -5.86 2.95
N SER A 67 0.54 -6.23 2.12
CA SER A 67 -0.78 -5.57 2.10
C SER A 67 -1.47 -5.57 3.48
N HIS A 68 -0.97 -6.36 4.45
CA HIS A 68 -1.47 -6.39 5.82
C HIS A 68 -1.38 -5.02 6.51
N MET A 69 -0.36 -4.23 6.22
CA MET A 69 -0.21 -2.88 6.79
C MET A 69 -1.39 -1.95 6.45
N PHE A 70 -2.10 -2.22 5.36
CA PHE A 70 -3.23 -1.42 4.90
C PHE A 70 -4.59 -1.87 5.44
N ARG A 71 -4.64 -2.89 6.33
CA ARG A 71 -5.87 -3.50 6.83
C ARG A 71 -6.87 -2.51 7.43
N GLU A 72 -6.36 -1.48 8.14
CA GLU A 72 -7.17 -0.42 8.73
C GLU A 72 -7.42 0.77 7.81
N LEU A 73 -6.54 1.00 6.83
CA LEU A 73 -6.65 2.10 5.88
C LEU A 73 -7.71 1.81 4.80
N MET A 74 -7.72 0.59 4.25
CA MET A 74 -8.60 0.22 3.14
C MET A 74 -10.09 0.44 3.44
N PRO A 75 -10.65 0.01 4.59
CA PRO A 75 -12.06 0.28 4.91
C PRO A 75 -12.40 1.76 5.04
N ARG A 76 -11.42 2.62 5.34
CA ARG A 76 -11.60 4.07 5.49
C ARG A 76 -11.63 4.81 4.15
N LEU A 77 -11.21 4.17 3.06
CA LEU A 77 -11.12 4.76 1.73
C LEU A 77 -12.10 4.14 0.72
N SER A 78 -12.53 2.91 0.96
CA SER A 78 -13.26 2.08 0.00
C SER A 78 -14.72 2.49 -0.27
N ASP A 79 -15.27 3.44 0.45
CA ASP A 79 -16.56 4.04 0.13
C ASP A 79 -16.49 5.02 -1.07
N LYS A 80 -15.26 5.47 -1.43
CA LYS A 80 -15.02 6.43 -2.53
C LYS A 80 -14.05 5.94 -3.58
N TYR A 81 -13.21 4.97 -3.27
CA TYR A 81 -12.14 4.49 -4.15
C TYR A 81 -12.21 2.98 -4.31
N HIS A 82 -11.86 2.50 -5.49
CA HIS A 82 -11.52 1.10 -5.71
C HIS A 82 -10.08 0.89 -5.26
N VAL A 83 -9.90 0.24 -4.12
CA VAL A 83 -8.60 0.10 -3.44
C VAL A 83 -8.03 -1.28 -3.68
N LEU A 84 -6.81 -1.35 -4.20
CA LEU A 84 -6.06 -2.57 -4.48
C LEU A 84 -4.73 -2.54 -3.71
N ALA A 85 -4.42 -3.59 -2.99
CA ALA A 85 -3.18 -3.74 -2.24
C ALA A 85 -2.56 -5.12 -2.53
N PRO A 86 -1.69 -5.26 -3.54
CA PRO A 86 -0.98 -6.51 -3.82
C PRO A 86 0.16 -6.74 -2.84
N ASP A 87 0.47 -8.04 -2.57
CA ASP A 87 1.71 -8.47 -1.93
C ASP A 87 2.75 -8.72 -3.01
N TYR A 88 3.97 -8.20 -2.86
CA TYR A 88 5.05 -8.53 -3.78
C TYR A 88 5.45 -10.01 -3.70
N PRO A 89 6.03 -10.60 -4.76
CA PRO A 89 6.72 -11.88 -4.65
C PRO A 89 7.70 -11.86 -3.48
N GLY A 90 7.70 -12.92 -2.66
CA GLY A 90 8.51 -12.98 -1.45
C GLY A 90 7.90 -12.38 -0.19
N PHE A 91 6.74 -11.73 -0.28
CA PHE A 91 6.06 -11.06 0.82
C PHE A 91 4.64 -11.58 1.04
N GLY A 92 4.11 -11.36 2.25
CA GLY A 92 2.72 -11.65 2.60
C GLY A 92 2.28 -13.06 2.21
N TYR A 93 1.20 -13.15 1.46
CA TYR A 93 0.63 -14.42 0.97
C TYR A 93 0.94 -14.71 -0.50
N SER A 94 1.75 -13.88 -1.16
CA SER A 94 2.23 -14.14 -2.51
C SER A 94 3.25 -15.27 -2.56
N ASP A 95 3.44 -15.87 -3.74
CA ASP A 95 4.46 -16.87 -3.96
C ASP A 95 5.86 -16.32 -3.64
N SER A 96 6.73 -17.21 -3.15
CA SER A 96 8.10 -16.90 -2.76
C SER A 96 9.06 -17.86 -3.48
N PRO A 97 9.19 -17.74 -4.82
CA PRO A 97 10.18 -18.55 -5.55
C PRO A 97 11.60 -18.24 -5.08
N THR A 98 12.51 -19.17 -5.27
CA THR A 98 13.92 -18.93 -4.91
C THR A 98 14.54 -17.82 -5.78
N PRO A 99 15.62 -17.14 -5.33
CA PRO A 99 16.29 -16.13 -6.15
C PRO A 99 16.80 -16.62 -7.51
N GLU A 100 16.99 -17.94 -7.67
CA GLU A 100 17.34 -18.57 -8.95
C GLU A 100 16.13 -18.69 -9.91
N GLN A 101 14.92 -18.73 -9.36
CA GLN A 101 13.67 -18.85 -10.13
C GLN A 101 13.05 -17.49 -10.44
N TYR A 102 13.27 -16.50 -9.57
CA TYR A 102 12.77 -15.14 -9.72
C TYR A 102 13.85 -14.15 -9.27
N ALA A 103 14.28 -13.27 -10.16
CA ALA A 103 15.25 -12.24 -9.85
C ALA A 103 14.61 -11.17 -8.96
N TYR A 104 14.92 -11.15 -7.67
CA TYR A 104 14.42 -10.16 -6.73
C TYR A 104 15.14 -8.81 -6.92
N THR A 105 14.60 -8.01 -7.82
CA THR A 105 15.04 -6.64 -8.10
C THR A 105 13.84 -5.71 -8.09
N PHE A 106 14.03 -4.43 -7.78
CA PHE A 106 12.95 -3.44 -7.82
C PHE A 106 12.38 -3.25 -9.22
N ASP A 107 13.18 -3.44 -10.26
CA ASP A 107 12.69 -3.43 -11.64
C ASP A 107 11.71 -4.58 -11.88
N HIS A 108 12.04 -5.80 -11.47
CA HIS A 108 11.19 -6.97 -11.68
C HIS A 108 9.97 -6.97 -10.77
N LEU A 109 10.07 -6.43 -9.53
CA LEU A 109 8.89 -6.19 -8.69
C LEU A 109 7.93 -5.21 -9.38
N ALA A 110 8.46 -4.12 -9.95
CA ALA A 110 7.65 -3.15 -10.68
C ALA A 110 6.99 -3.77 -11.93
N ASP A 111 7.70 -4.60 -12.69
CA ASP A 111 7.14 -5.35 -13.83
C ASP A 111 5.99 -6.25 -13.40
N THR A 112 6.19 -7.02 -12.31
CA THR A 112 5.14 -7.91 -11.76
C THR A 112 3.90 -7.12 -11.34
N ILE A 113 4.06 -5.95 -10.70
CA ILE A 113 2.93 -5.11 -10.30
C ILE A 113 2.26 -4.46 -11.51
N ASP A 114 3.00 -4.04 -12.52
CA ASP A 114 2.43 -3.49 -13.76
C ASP A 114 1.56 -4.53 -14.48
N HIS A 115 2.08 -5.75 -14.66
CA HIS A 115 1.33 -6.86 -15.24
C HIS A 115 0.10 -7.25 -14.39
N PHE A 116 0.23 -7.21 -13.06
CA PHE A 116 -0.92 -7.41 -12.16
C PHE A 116 -2.01 -6.36 -12.42
N LEU A 117 -1.64 -5.08 -12.48
CA LEU A 117 -2.59 -3.98 -12.73
C LEU A 117 -3.26 -4.10 -14.10
N ASP A 118 -2.53 -4.52 -15.12
CA ASP A 118 -3.10 -4.77 -16.46
C ASP A 118 -4.11 -5.91 -16.43
N GLN A 119 -3.84 -7.01 -15.75
CA GLN A 119 -4.78 -8.13 -15.59
C GLN A 119 -6.04 -7.73 -14.80
N GLN A 120 -5.91 -6.82 -13.81
CA GLN A 120 -7.06 -6.28 -13.09
C GLN A 120 -7.83 -5.21 -13.90
N GLY A 121 -7.37 -4.86 -15.10
CA GLY A 121 -7.99 -3.82 -15.93
C GLY A 121 -7.79 -2.40 -15.42
N VAL A 122 -6.82 -2.19 -14.52
CA VAL A 122 -6.53 -0.90 -13.89
C VAL A 122 -5.65 -0.08 -14.81
N LYS A 123 -6.25 0.82 -15.59
CA LYS A 123 -5.54 1.64 -16.60
C LYS A 123 -5.06 2.98 -16.07
N LYS A 124 -5.81 3.60 -15.16
CA LYS A 124 -5.46 4.86 -14.48
C LYS A 124 -5.65 4.68 -13.00
N TYR A 125 -4.72 5.17 -12.22
CA TYR A 125 -4.73 4.99 -10.76
C TYR A 125 -3.92 6.06 -10.04
N SER A 126 -4.26 6.31 -8.79
CA SER A 126 -3.39 6.95 -7.81
C SER A 126 -2.56 5.87 -7.12
N ILE A 127 -1.33 6.19 -6.74
CA ILE A 127 -0.49 5.28 -5.95
C ILE A 127 -0.29 5.81 -4.54
N TYR A 128 -0.34 4.90 -3.58
CA TYR A 128 0.20 5.10 -2.25
C TYR A 128 1.46 4.26 -2.14
N VAL A 129 2.56 4.87 -1.72
CA VAL A 129 3.86 4.21 -1.58
C VAL A 129 4.39 4.36 -0.16
N GLN A 130 4.91 3.26 0.39
CA GLN A 130 5.62 3.25 1.66
C GLN A 130 6.89 2.42 1.50
N ASP A 131 8.04 2.90 1.99
CA ASP A 131 9.33 2.19 1.99
C ASP A 131 9.66 1.58 0.60
N TYR A 132 9.74 0.25 0.42
CA TYR A 132 9.95 -0.40 -0.90
C TYR A 132 8.84 -0.08 -1.92
N GLY A 133 7.67 0.33 -1.46
CA GLY A 133 6.62 0.83 -2.34
C GLY A 133 7.07 2.05 -3.15
N SER A 134 7.98 2.87 -2.62
CA SER A 134 8.50 4.06 -3.33
C SER A 134 9.30 3.68 -4.58
N PRO A 135 10.37 2.88 -4.50
CA PRO A 135 11.12 2.48 -5.70
C PRO A 135 10.27 1.69 -6.71
N VAL A 136 9.27 0.91 -6.26
CA VAL A 136 8.33 0.24 -7.17
C VAL A 136 7.40 1.27 -7.82
N GLY A 137 6.76 2.13 -7.03
CA GLY A 137 5.79 3.12 -7.50
C GLY A 137 6.40 4.16 -8.44
N PHE A 138 7.61 4.66 -8.16
CA PHE A 138 8.29 5.60 -9.04
C PHE A 138 8.75 4.97 -10.36
N ARG A 139 9.06 3.66 -10.39
CA ARG A 139 9.28 2.94 -11.65
C ARG A 139 8.00 2.87 -12.49
N LEU A 140 6.87 2.56 -11.88
CA LEU A 140 5.57 2.59 -12.58
C LEU A 140 5.27 3.99 -13.10
N ALA A 141 5.47 5.01 -12.27
CA ALA A 141 5.18 6.39 -12.60
C ALA A 141 6.05 6.94 -13.76
N THR A 142 7.33 6.60 -13.77
CA THR A 142 8.24 7.06 -14.83
C THR A 142 8.08 6.29 -16.14
N ARG A 143 7.71 5.00 -16.08
CA ARG A 143 7.45 4.17 -17.26
C ARG A 143 6.10 4.47 -17.92
N HIS A 144 5.07 4.74 -17.09
CA HIS A 144 3.69 4.95 -17.54
C HIS A 144 3.08 6.22 -16.93
N PRO A 145 3.66 7.40 -17.21
CA PRO A 145 3.23 8.66 -16.61
C PRO A 145 1.75 9.01 -16.90
N GLU A 146 1.20 8.52 -18.00
CA GLU A 146 -0.21 8.72 -18.39
C GLU A 146 -1.20 7.91 -17.54
N ARG A 147 -0.74 6.90 -16.80
CA ARG A 147 -1.55 6.07 -15.92
C ARG A 147 -1.67 6.67 -14.51
N ILE A 148 -0.72 7.51 -14.09
CA ILE A 148 -0.65 8.05 -12.73
C ILE A 148 -1.54 9.29 -12.59
N GLN A 149 -2.50 9.23 -11.67
CA GLN A 149 -3.40 10.35 -11.38
C GLN A 149 -2.90 11.20 -10.21
N ALA A 150 -2.32 10.58 -9.18
CA ALA A 150 -1.72 11.23 -8.02
C ALA A 150 -0.75 10.30 -7.31
N ILE A 151 0.16 10.85 -6.52
CA ILE A 151 1.11 10.10 -5.68
C ILE A 151 0.89 10.48 -4.22
N ILE A 152 0.67 9.48 -3.37
CA ILE A 152 0.70 9.60 -1.93
C ILE A 152 1.95 8.86 -1.44
N THR A 153 2.86 9.56 -0.77
CA THR A 153 4.05 8.95 -0.18
C THR A 153 4.02 9.04 1.33
N GLN A 154 4.06 7.89 2.00
CA GLN A 154 4.17 7.79 3.44
C GLN A 154 5.49 7.12 3.78
N ASN A 155 6.47 7.89 4.25
CA ASN A 155 7.83 7.40 4.53
C ASN A 155 8.40 6.58 3.34
N GLY A 156 8.03 6.96 2.14
CA GLY A 156 8.47 6.37 0.87
C GLY A 156 9.47 7.32 0.20
N ASN A 157 10.76 7.06 0.37
CA ASN A 157 11.82 7.97 -0.01
C ASN A 157 12.14 7.95 -1.51
N ALA A 158 12.43 9.14 -2.06
CA ALA A 158 12.85 9.35 -3.44
C ALA A 158 14.02 10.35 -3.56
N TYR A 159 14.68 10.68 -2.45
CA TYR A 159 15.71 11.72 -2.35
C TYR A 159 16.87 11.29 -1.48
N ASP A 160 18.10 11.71 -1.82
CA ASP A 160 19.28 11.39 -1.01
C ASP A 160 19.19 11.99 0.39
N GLU A 161 18.56 13.16 0.53
CA GLU A 161 18.34 13.85 1.81
C GLU A 161 17.49 13.05 2.81
N GLY A 162 16.68 12.11 2.30
CA GLY A 162 15.86 11.24 3.11
C GLY A 162 16.59 10.02 3.67
N LEU A 163 17.80 9.72 3.19
CA LEU A 163 18.58 8.58 3.67
C LEU A 163 19.25 8.90 5.01
N SER A 164 18.88 8.18 6.07
CA SER A 164 19.45 8.37 7.40
C SER A 164 20.83 7.70 7.56
N PRO A 165 21.56 7.94 8.68
CA PRO A 165 22.80 7.22 8.99
C PRO A 165 22.65 5.69 9.04
N PHE A 166 21.43 5.16 9.25
CA PHE A 166 21.12 3.73 9.17
C PHE A 166 21.62 3.10 7.86
N TRP A 167 21.48 3.81 6.72
CA TRP A 167 21.92 3.31 5.42
C TRP A 167 23.43 3.12 5.34
N ALA A 168 24.19 4.08 5.88
CA ALA A 168 25.64 3.97 5.95
C ALA A 168 26.07 2.84 6.89
N GLU A 169 25.35 2.67 7.99
CA GLU A 169 25.67 1.67 9.01
C GLU A 169 25.47 0.25 8.50
N TYR A 170 24.34 -0.04 7.83
CA TYR A 170 23.94 -1.42 7.49
C TYR A 170 24.16 -1.76 6.03
N LEU A 171 23.91 -0.85 5.09
CA LEU A 171 23.77 -1.18 3.69
C LEU A 171 24.95 -0.77 2.80
N TYR A 172 25.57 0.39 3.01
CA TYR A 172 26.61 0.86 2.09
C TYR A 172 27.83 -0.07 2.03
N ALA A 173 28.23 -0.65 3.16
CA ALA A 173 29.32 -1.63 3.18
C ALA A 173 28.95 -2.88 2.37
N TYR A 174 27.74 -3.37 2.51
CA TYR A 174 27.23 -4.53 1.78
C TYR A 174 27.08 -4.26 0.27
N TRP A 175 26.68 -3.06 -0.10
CA TRP A 175 26.58 -2.67 -1.52
C TRP A 175 27.93 -2.60 -2.22
N ASN A 176 28.96 -2.11 -1.51
CA ASN A 176 30.31 -1.97 -2.05
C ASN A 176 31.08 -3.30 -2.06
N ASP A 177 30.86 -4.15 -1.07
CA ASP A 177 31.55 -5.43 -0.92
C ASP A 177 30.58 -6.46 -0.27
N PRO A 178 29.83 -7.25 -1.07
CA PRO A 178 28.86 -8.21 -0.56
C PRO A 178 29.53 -9.51 -0.05
N ASN A 179 30.50 -9.36 0.86
CA ASN A 179 31.12 -10.48 1.56
C ASN A 179 30.29 -10.97 2.74
N SER A 180 30.66 -12.15 3.29
CA SER A 180 29.93 -12.80 4.39
C SER A 180 29.84 -11.94 5.67
N THR A 181 30.83 -11.08 5.96
CA THR A 181 30.82 -10.20 7.13
C THR A 181 29.79 -9.08 6.97
N ASN A 182 29.76 -8.41 5.82
CA ASN A 182 28.82 -7.37 5.52
C ASN A 182 27.40 -7.93 5.38
N GLU A 183 27.24 -9.11 4.75
CA GLU A 183 25.97 -9.82 4.66
C GLU A 183 25.41 -10.19 6.05
N ALA A 184 26.25 -10.73 6.94
CA ALA A 184 25.85 -11.06 8.32
C ALA A 184 25.33 -9.82 9.09
N LYS A 185 25.90 -8.64 8.82
CA LYS A 185 25.43 -7.39 9.40
C LYS A 185 24.04 -7.00 8.88
N VAL A 186 23.82 -7.07 7.58
CA VAL A 186 22.51 -6.80 6.97
C VAL A 186 21.47 -7.82 7.40
N HIS A 187 21.87 -9.07 7.59
CA HIS A 187 20.98 -10.15 8.06
C HIS A 187 20.36 -9.83 9.44
N GLN A 188 21.00 -9.00 10.26
CA GLN A 188 20.42 -8.55 11.53
C GLN A 188 19.13 -7.75 11.37
N LEU A 189 18.91 -7.14 10.19
CA LEU A 189 17.66 -6.43 9.87
C LEU A 189 16.45 -7.37 9.72
N LEU A 190 16.68 -8.68 9.62
CA LEU A 190 15.63 -9.71 9.49
C LEU A 190 15.19 -10.29 10.85
N THR A 191 15.72 -9.78 11.95
CA THR A 191 15.37 -10.27 13.30
C THR A 191 14.08 -9.62 13.82
N LEU A 192 13.37 -10.29 14.73
CA LEU A 192 12.17 -9.76 15.37
C LEU A 192 12.44 -8.41 16.08
N ASP A 193 13.62 -8.25 16.68
CA ASP A 193 13.96 -6.98 17.35
C ASP A 193 14.07 -5.84 16.34
N SER A 194 14.64 -6.11 15.16
CA SER A 194 14.72 -5.13 14.07
C SER A 194 13.33 -4.82 13.50
N THR A 195 12.48 -5.84 13.32
CA THR A 195 11.08 -5.65 12.90
C THR A 195 10.32 -4.79 13.91
N LYS A 196 10.41 -5.09 15.21
CA LYS A 196 9.80 -4.28 16.27
C LYS A 196 10.30 -2.85 16.29
N LEU A 197 11.60 -2.64 16.08
CA LEU A 197 12.18 -1.31 16.03
C LEU A 197 11.52 -0.44 14.96
N GLN A 198 11.28 -0.98 13.76
CA GLN A 198 10.60 -0.27 12.69
C GLN A 198 9.16 0.13 13.04
N TYR A 199 8.46 -0.71 13.81
CA TYR A 199 7.08 -0.49 14.23
C TYR A 199 6.92 0.42 15.44
N LEU A 200 7.94 0.48 16.33
CA LEU A 200 7.79 1.10 17.65
C LEU A 200 8.64 2.36 17.83
N GLN A 201 9.78 2.44 17.12
CA GLN A 201 10.67 3.59 17.27
C GLN A 201 10.06 4.85 16.65
N GLY A 202 10.10 5.94 17.45
CA GLY A 202 9.56 7.24 17.04
C GLY A 202 8.06 7.40 17.26
N PHE A 203 7.35 6.37 17.75
CA PHE A 203 5.92 6.43 18.06
C PHE A 203 5.69 7.19 19.38
N ARG A 204 4.53 7.86 19.49
CA ARG A 204 4.08 8.54 20.71
C ARG A 204 3.61 7.57 21.79
N ALA A 205 2.96 6.49 21.35
CA ALA A 205 2.34 5.48 22.19
C ALA A 205 2.61 4.07 21.63
N PRO A 206 3.88 3.59 21.68
CA PRO A 206 4.25 2.29 21.11
C PRO A 206 3.49 1.12 21.74
N GLU A 207 2.98 1.28 22.98
CA GLU A 207 2.13 0.30 23.65
C GLU A 207 0.77 0.08 22.99
N ASN A 208 0.32 0.99 22.12
CA ASN A 208 -0.93 0.87 21.37
C ASN A 208 -0.75 0.14 20.03
N VAL A 209 0.49 -0.12 19.60
CA VAL A 209 0.73 -0.88 18.37
C VAL A 209 0.42 -2.35 18.61
N SER A 210 -0.47 -2.92 17.78
CA SER A 210 -0.82 -4.33 17.89
C SER A 210 0.42 -5.21 17.66
N PRO A 211 0.73 -6.13 18.57
CA PRO A 211 1.79 -7.10 18.35
C PRO A 211 1.53 -8.01 17.14
N ASP A 212 0.27 -8.14 16.71
CA ASP A 212 -0.07 -8.92 15.53
C ASP A 212 0.55 -8.33 14.26
N SER A 213 0.79 -7.00 14.20
CA SER A 213 1.41 -6.33 13.06
C SER A 213 2.83 -6.86 12.82
N TYR A 214 3.74 -6.63 13.77
CA TYR A 214 5.14 -7.01 13.60
C TYR A 214 5.39 -8.50 13.72
N ASN A 215 4.56 -9.25 14.47
CA ASN A 215 4.67 -10.71 14.53
C ASN A 215 4.22 -11.38 13.23
N PHE A 216 3.18 -10.85 12.57
CA PHE A 216 2.76 -11.32 11.25
C PHE A 216 3.87 -11.13 10.21
N ASP A 217 4.49 -9.95 10.20
CA ASP A 217 5.57 -9.64 9.25
C ASP A 217 6.81 -10.50 9.55
N GLN A 218 7.16 -10.66 10.82
CA GLN A 218 8.27 -11.53 11.23
C GLN A 218 8.05 -12.98 10.79
N ALA A 219 6.85 -13.52 10.95
CA ALA A 219 6.53 -14.86 10.45
C ALA A 219 6.71 -14.98 8.92
N GLY A 220 6.52 -13.89 8.19
CA GLY A 220 6.84 -13.79 6.76
C GLY A 220 8.35 -13.88 6.49
N LEU A 221 9.15 -13.14 7.25
CA LEU A 221 10.61 -13.14 7.15
C LEU A 221 11.24 -14.50 7.51
N GLU A 222 10.65 -15.20 8.48
CA GLU A 222 11.13 -16.52 8.97
C GLU A 222 10.75 -17.69 8.05
N ARG A 223 10.04 -17.45 6.95
CA ARG A 223 9.78 -18.52 5.99
C ARG A 223 11.09 -19.06 5.40
N PRO A 224 11.24 -20.38 5.24
CA PRO A 224 12.46 -20.99 4.70
C PRO A 224 12.89 -20.33 3.38
N GLY A 225 14.13 -19.83 3.32
CA GLY A 225 14.72 -19.19 2.15
C GLY A 225 14.33 -17.72 1.92
N ASN A 226 13.46 -17.14 2.78
CA ASN A 226 13.08 -15.74 2.63
C ASN A 226 14.23 -14.78 2.97
N ASP A 227 15.14 -15.17 3.86
CA ASP A 227 16.37 -14.45 4.14
C ASP A 227 17.17 -14.12 2.87
N ARG A 228 17.34 -15.09 1.97
CA ARG A 228 18.01 -14.89 0.67
C ARG A 228 17.26 -13.92 -0.23
N ILE A 229 15.93 -13.92 -0.18
CA ILE A 229 15.08 -13.01 -0.92
C ILE A 229 15.30 -11.57 -0.43
N GLN A 230 15.25 -11.38 0.88
CA GLN A 230 15.43 -10.05 1.48
C GLN A 230 16.85 -9.52 1.28
N LEU A 231 17.86 -10.35 1.43
CA LEU A 231 19.26 -9.97 1.14
C LEU A 231 19.46 -9.55 -0.33
N ALA A 232 18.81 -10.25 -1.26
CA ALA A 232 18.83 -9.87 -2.67
C ALA A 232 18.21 -8.47 -2.90
N LEU A 233 17.07 -8.17 -2.27
CA LEU A 233 16.42 -6.85 -2.34
C LEU A 233 17.23 -5.76 -1.66
N PHE A 234 17.81 -6.02 -0.47
CA PHE A 234 18.70 -5.07 0.18
C PHE A 234 19.92 -4.75 -0.70
N TYR A 235 20.48 -5.76 -1.37
CA TYR A 235 21.56 -5.53 -2.31
C TYR A 235 21.11 -4.78 -3.57
N ASP A 236 19.94 -5.10 -4.12
CA ASP A 236 19.41 -4.40 -5.31
C ASP A 236 19.02 -2.95 -5.02
N TYR A 237 18.72 -2.60 -3.76
CA TYR A 237 18.33 -1.23 -3.39
C TYR A 237 19.38 -0.18 -3.80
N ARG A 238 20.67 -0.56 -3.89
CA ARG A 238 21.75 0.34 -4.37
C ARG A 238 21.50 0.95 -5.75
N LYS A 239 20.57 0.37 -6.52
CA LYS A 239 20.17 0.88 -7.84
C LYS A 239 19.14 1.99 -7.77
N ASN A 240 18.50 2.21 -6.60
CA ASN A 240 17.46 3.22 -6.47
C ASN A 240 18.03 4.66 -6.41
N PRO A 241 19.05 4.99 -5.59
CA PRO A 241 19.59 6.35 -5.55
C PRO A 241 20.03 6.88 -6.91
N PRO A 242 20.69 6.12 -7.80
CA PRO A 242 21.01 6.56 -9.15
C PRO A 242 19.79 6.94 -10.01
N LEU A 243 18.59 6.43 -9.69
CA LEU A 243 17.36 6.75 -10.41
C LEU A 243 16.66 8.02 -9.90
N TYR A 244 17.05 8.54 -8.74
CA TYR A 244 16.40 9.72 -8.14
C TYR A 244 16.35 10.89 -9.10
N ALA A 245 17.42 11.18 -9.82
CA ALA A 245 17.46 12.26 -10.81
C ALA A 245 16.36 12.11 -11.88
N SER A 246 16.07 10.90 -12.35
CA SER A 246 15.01 10.64 -13.32
C SER A 246 13.60 10.76 -12.70
N TRP A 247 13.46 10.40 -11.41
CA TRP A 247 12.20 10.57 -10.68
C TRP A 247 11.90 12.05 -10.41
N HIS A 248 12.93 12.84 -10.06
CA HIS A 248 12.80 14.29 -9.92
C HIS A 248 12.42 14.95 -11.26
N GLN A 249 13.08 14.55 -12.36
CA GLN A 249 12.70 15.03 -13.70
C GLN A 249 11.24 14.72 -14.00
N TYR A 250 10.76 13.50 -13.72
CA TYR A 250 9.36 13.14 -13.89
C TYR A 250 8.43 14.05 -13.05
N LEU A 251 8.75 14.30 -11.79
CA LEU A 251 7.95 15.19 -10.92
C LEU A 251 7.90 16.61 -11.48
N CYS A 252 9.04 17.15 -11.91
CA CYS A 252 9.14 18.50 -12.51
C CYS A 252 8.38 18.63 -13.83
N GLU A 253 8.43 17.61 -14.71
CA GLU A 253 7.84 17.65 -16.04
C GLU A 253 6.37 17.31 -16.07
N LYS A 254 5.98 16.21 -15.43
CA LYS A 254 4.59 15.68 -15.42
C LYS A 254 3.75 16.31 -14.36
N LYS A 255 4.35 16.75 -13.25
CA LYS A 255 3.69 17.44 -12.14
C LYS A 255 2.44 16.72 -11.65
N PRO A 256 2.52 15.40 -11.38
CA PRO A 256 1.40 14.71 -10.77
C PRO A 256 1.11 15.36 -9.42
N PRO A 257 -0.15 15.46 -8.97
CA PRO A 257 -0.43 15.85 -7.60
C PRO A 257 0.31 14.93 -6.62
N VAL A 258 1.00 15.51 -5.62
CA VAL A 258 1.76 14.77 -4.60
C VAL A 258 1.27 15.13 -3.21
N LEU A 259 0.99 14.11 -2.39
CA LEU A 259 0.77 14.21 -0.95
C LEU A 259 1.90 13.44 -0.24
N ALA A 260 2.76 14.15 0.49
CA ALA A 260 3.74 13.55 1.38
C ALA A 260 3.19 13.58 2.82
N VAL A 261 2.90 12.40 3.36
CA VAL A 261 2.52 12.21 4.77
C VAL A 261 3.64 11.43 5.43
N TRP A 262 4.28 12.01 6.45
CA TRP A 262 5.54 11.44 6.92
C TRP A 262 5.59 11.36 8.44
N GLY A 263 5.92 10.19 8.98
CA GLY A 263 6.30 10.04 10.37
C GLY A 263 7.67 10.71 10.59
N LYS A 264 7.67 11.90 11.19
CA LYS A 264 8.89 12.74 11.32
C LYS A 264 9.97 12.14 12.22
N ASN A 265 9.62 11.13 13.02
CA ASN A 265 10.55 10.44 13.92
C ASN A 265 11.08 9.13 13.31
N ASP A 266 10.88 8.92 12.02
CA ASP A 266 11.37 7.73 11.30
C ASP A 266 12.91 7.66 11.36
N PRO A 267 13.49 6.57 11.91
CA PRO A 267 14.93 6.41 11.95
C PRO A 267 15.54 5.97 10.59
N ILE A 268 14.72 5.56 9.64
CA ILE A 268 15.15 5.00 8.34
C ILE A 268 15.12 6.07 7.27
N PHE A 269 13.97 6.75 7.11
CA PHE A 269 13.79 7.82 6.14
C PHE A 269 13.47 9.15 6.82
N LEU A 270 14.42 10.08 6.75
CA LEU A 270 14.35 11.37 7.42
C LEU A 270 13.27 12.28 6.82
N PRO A 271 12.69 13.21 7.61
CA PRO A 271 11.75 14.23 7.13
C PRO A 271 12.28 15.09 5.97
N ALA A 272 13.59 15.28 5.89
CA ALA A 272 14.24 15.99 4.79
C ALA A 272 13.92 15.39 3.42
N GLY A 273 13.70 14.07 3.33
CA GLY A 273 13.23 13.40 2.11
C GLY A 273 11.80 13.80 1.73
N ALA A 274 10.92 14.00 2.72
CA ALA A 274 9.56 14.49 2.48
C ALA A 274 9.56 15.97 2.07
N GLU A 275 10.36 16.80 2.72
CA GLU A 275 10.51 18.23 2.40
C GLU A 275 11.08 18.45 0.99
N ALA A 276 11.94 17.54 0.52
CA ALA A 276 12.55 17.62 -0.80
C ALA A 276 11.53 17.53 -1.96
N PHE A 277 10.35 16.94 -1.77
CA PHE A 277 9.29 16.94 -2.77
C PHE A 277 8.83 18.36 -3.14
N LEU A 278 8.85 19.30 -2.17
CA LEU A 278 8.48 20.70 -2.40
C LEU A 278 9.46 21.44 -3.32
N ARG A 279 10.70 20.96 -3.45
CA ARG A 279 11.70 21.51 -4.38
C ARG A 279 11.30 21.23 -5.82
N ASP A 280 10.82 20.03 -6.11
CA ASP A 280 10.48 19.59 -7.46
C ASP A 280 9.03 19.91 -7.86
N ASP A 281 8.11 19.89 -6.89
CA ASP A 281 6.75 20.43 -7.06
C ASP A 281 6.32 21.26 -5.83
N PRO A 282 6.41 22.60 -5.91
CA PRO A 282 5.96 23.47 -4.81
C PRO A 282 4.46 23.36 -4.48
N ARG A 283 3.66 22.65 -5.27
CA ARG A 283 2.25 22.38 -5.00
C ARG A 283 2.03 21.10 -4.19
N ALA A 284 3.08 20.32 -3.93
CA ALA A 284 2.98 19.13 -3.11
C ALA A 284 2.44 19.48 -1.72
N GLU A 285 1.50 18.68 -1.22
CA GLU A 285 1.01 18.82 0.15
C GLU A 285 1.93 18.02 1.08
N LEU A 286 2.45 18.65 2.13
CA LEU A 286 3.37 18.03 3.10
C LEU A 286 2.77 18.04 4.50
N HIS A 287 2.69 16.85 5.13
CA HIS A 287 2.27 16.66 6.51
C HIS A 287 3.29 15.83 7.28
N LEU A 288 3.93 16.44 8.27
CA LEU A 288 4.87 15.79 9.18
C LEU A 288 4.15 15.39 10.48
N LEU A 289 3.86 14.10 10.61
CA LEU A 289 3.16 13.52 11.76
C LEU A 289 4.16 13.16 12.86
N ASN A 290 3.72 13.28 14.13
CA ASN A 290 4.57 12.96 15.28
C ASN A 290 4.57 11.45 15.57
N THR A 291 5.01 10.63 14.61
CA THR A 291 5.07 9.18 14.65
C THR A 291 6.31 8.66 13.92
N GLY A 292 6.50 7.35 13.89
CA GLY A 292 7.64 6.66 13.27
C GLY A 292 7.37 6.18 11.85
N HIS A 293 8.12 5.14 11.45
CA HIS A 293 8.16 4.60 10.09
C HIS A 293 6.82 4.01 9.62
N PHE A 294 6.14 3.22 10.46
CA PHE A 294 4.82 2.64 10.16
C PHE A 294 3.68 3.57 10.63
N ALA A 295 3.66 4.81 10.14
CA ALA A 295 2.73 5.85 10.56
C ALA A 295 1.24 5.43 10.54
N LEU A 296 0.86 4.47 9.71
CA LEU A 296 -0.50 3.93 9.65
C LEU A 296 -0.95 3.25 10.94
N GLU A 297 -0.04 2.69 11.74
CA GLU A 297 -0.37 2.00 12.99
C GLU A 297 -0.84 2.98 14.08
N GLU A 298 -0.36 4.22 14.04
CA GLU A 298 -0.69 5.24 15.03
C GLU A 298 -1.65 6.31 14.48
N ASP A 299 -1.43 6.78 13.25
CA ASP A 299 -2.15 7.89 12.64
C ASP A 299 -3.00 7.50 11.42
N GLY A 300 -3.34 6.21 11.27
CA GLY A 300 -4.07 5.70 10.09
C GLY A 300 -5.40 6.40 9.82
N ALA A 301 -6.11 6.89 10.85
CA ALA A 301 -7.35 7.64 10.69
C ALA A 301 -7.09 9.05 10.11
N GLU A 302 -6.08 9.75 10.60
CA GLU A 302 -5.67 11.08 10.11
C GLU A 302 -5.15 10.98 8.67
N ILE A 303 -4.28 9.98 8.39
CA ILE A 303 -3.76 9.73 7.05
C ILE A 303 -4.90 9.45 6.07
N ALA A 304 -5.92 8.68 6.46
CA ALA A 304 -7.08 8.44 5.62
C ALA A 304 -7.86 9.73 5.29
N LEU A 305 -8.01 10.65 6.25
CA LEU A 305 -8.64 11.95 6.02
C LEU A 305 -7.83 12.80 5.06
N LEU A 306 -6.52 12.91 5.26
CA LEU A 306 -5.61 13.64 4.37
C LEU A 306 -5.68 13.11 2.93
N ILE A 307 -5.66 11.78 2.75
CA ILE A 307 -5.79 11.14 1.43
C ILE A 307 -7.13 11.51 0.79
N ARG A 308 -8.25 11.44 1.54
CA ARG A 308 -9.59 11.74 1.02
C ARG A 308 -9.72 13.20 0.58
N GLU A 309 -9.20 14.13 1.37
CA GLU A 309 -9.19 15.55 1.04
C GLU A 309 -8.32 15.84 -0.18
N PHE A 310 -7.10 15.28 -0.20
CA PHE A 310 -6.16 15.45 -1.29
C PHE A 310 -6.70 14.88 -2.62
N LEU A 311 -7.11 13.62 -2.63
CA LEU A 311 -7.63 12.99 -3.85
C LEU A 311 -8.96 13.64 -4.30
N GLY A 312 -9.82 14.05 -3.35
CA GLY A 312 -11.06 14.74 -3.66
C GLY A 312 -10.87 16.11 -4.36
N LYS A 313 -9.73 16.76 -4.15
CA LYS A 313 -9.36 18.02 -4.82
C LYS A 313 -8.72 17.77 -6.19
N ASN A 314 -7.94 16.68 -6.34
CA ASN A 314 -6.99 16.49 -7.43
C ASN A 314 -7.44 15.46 -8.48
N ILE A 315 -8.31 14.49 -8.14
CA ILE A 315 -8.82 13.50 -9.10
C ILE A 315 -10.34 13.64 -9.27
N ARG A 316 -10.79 13.54 -10.53
CA ARG A 316 -12.20 13.63 -10.91
C ARG A 316 -12.66 12.35 -11.59
#